data_9474feeda8e848905151d11688bfc79b
#
_entry.id   9474feeda8e848905151d11688bfc79b
#
_cell.length_a   1.000
_cell.length_b   1.000
_cell.length_c   1.000
_cell.angle_alpha   90.00
_cell.angle_beta   90.00
_cell.angle_gamma   90.00
#
_symmetry.space_group_name_H-M   'P 1'
#
loop_
_entity.id
_entity.type
_entity.pdbx_description
1 polymer ?
#
loop_
_entity_poly.entity_id
_entity_poly.type
_entity_poly.pdbx_seq_one_letter_code
_entity_poly.pdbx_strand_id
1 'polypeptide(L)'
;IQLKVSRNISAIYTMPEFLIPLLALTAMEIVLGIDNIVFIAILTGRLPAAKQPIGRNLGLIIALITRVALLCVLYWINNADVFDGAIFKLDSLHIDVIGISNALSNGEHALEIGSVAFAEINNITAKDLIMLLGGAFLIGKSVHEIHEKFNDSAIKQEGDKEVTFGSVLFQVAILDIVFSLDSVITAVGMARQLWVMIAAMVIAMIVMLIFAKRIADFIESHPTLKMLALSFLILIGVMLIAESMGTHFNKGYIYFAMAFSLGVEFLNLRLHNKKKAKLARAAENVD
;
A
#
# COMPACT_ATOMS: atom_id res chain seq x y z
N ILE A 1 13.17 -52.54 -8.36
CA ILE A 1 12.65 -51.44 -9.22
C ILE A 1 11.93 -50.42 -8.34
N GLN A 2 11.18 -50.82 -7.27
CA GLN A 2 10.47 -49.91 -6.37
C GLN A 2 11.38 -48.97 -5.51
N LEU A 3 12.59 -49.44 -5.16
CA LEU A 3 13.55 -48.64 -4.37
C LEU A 3 14.23 -47.51 -5.15
N LYS A 4 14.26 -47.58 -6.47
CA LYS A 4 14.87 -46.56 -7.36
C LYS A 4 13.88 -45.44 -7.70
N VAL A 5 12.58 -45.74 -7.70
CA VAL A 5 11.51 -44.74 -7.93
C VAL A 5 11.31 -43.88 -6.70
N SER A 6 11.38 -44.45 -5.48
CA SER A 6 11.29 -43.73 -4.21
C SER A 6 12.42 -42.69 -4.00
N ARG A 7 13.65 -42.99 -4.49
CA ARG A 7 14.79 -42.07 -4.40
C ARG A 7 14.69 -40.85 -5.33
N ASN A 8 14.02 -41.02 -6.48
CA ASN A 8 13.82 -39.88 -7.37
C ASN A 8 12.66 -38.97 -6.97
N ILE A 9 11.68 -39.49 -6.25
CA ILE A 9 10.56 -38.65 -5.71
C ILE A 9 11.04 -37.79 -4.56
N SER A 10 11.94 -38.30 -3.69
CA SER A 10 12.51 -37.51 -2.59
C SER A 10 13.48 -36.40 -3.07
N ALA A 11 14.08 -36.55 -4.25
CA ALA A 11 14.94 -35.50 -4.83
C ALA A 11 14.16 -34.31 -5.42
N ILE A 12 12.88 -34.49 -5.71
CA ILE A 12 12.01 -33.39 -6.19
C ILE A 12 11.49 -32.52 -5.02
N TYR A 13 11.53 -33.04 -3.78
CA TYR A 13 11.05 -32.34 -2.58
C TYR A 13 12.14 -31.66 -1.75
N THR A 14 13.37 -31.51 -2.23
CA THR A 14 14.40 -30.74 -1.56
C THR A 14 14.55 -29.32 -2.16
N MET A 15 13.44 -28.64 -2.40
CA MET A 15 13.46 -27.19 -2.38
C MET A 15 13.83 -26.80 -0.94
N PRO A 16 14.89 -25.99 -0.71
CA PRO A 16 15.20 -25.51 0.63
C PRO A 16 13.95 -24.92 1.26
N GLU A 17 13.62 -25.28 2.47
CA GLU A 17 12.40 -24.86 3.19
C GLU A 17 12.18 -23.34 3.18
N PHE A 18 13.25 -22.56 2.97
CA PHE A 18 13.21 -21.08 2.87
C PHE A 18 12.81 -20.57 1.48
N LEU A 19 12.88 -21.40 0.41
CA LEU A 19 12.71 -20.90 -0.96
C LEU A 19 11.24 -20.52 -1.25
N ILE A 20 10.30 -21.33 -0.79
CA ILE A 20 8.86 -21.06 -0.94
C ILE A 20 8.45 -19.78 -0.19
N PRO A 21 8.77 -19.61 1.10
CA PRO A 21 8.53 -18.34 1.80
C PRO A 21 9.22 -17.15 1.15
N LEU A 22 10.48 -17.30 0.70
CA LEU A 22 11.22 -16.23 0.03
C LEU A 22 10.51 -15.75 -1.23
N LEU A 23 10.11 -16.68 -2.11
CA LEU A 23 9.41 -16.34 -3.35
C LEU A 23 8.02 -15.75 -3.08
N ALA A 24 7.26 -16.33 -2.16
CA ALA A 24 5.94 -15.85 -1.80
C ALA A 24 6.00 -14.44 -1.20
N LEU A 25 6.90 -14.19 -0.24
CA LEU A 25 7.10 -12.88 0.35
C LEU A 25 7.62 -11.86 -0.66
N THR A 26 8.57 -12.24 -1.53
CA THR A 26 9.07 -11.35 -2.58
C THR A 26 7.94 -10.94 -3.54
N ALA A 27 7.12 -11.90 -3.98
CA ALA A 27 5.99 -11.62 -4.85
C ALA A 27 4.95 -10.72 -4.16
N MET A 28 4.65 -10.99 -2.90
CA MET A 28 3.74 -10.18 -2.09
C MET A 28 4.26 -8.75 -1.92
N GLU A 29 5.55 -8.59 -1.57
CA GLU A 29 6.19 -7.28 -1.42
C GLU A 29 6.23 -6.48 -2.73
N ILE A 30 6.44 -7.15 -3.89
CA ILE A 30 6.37 -6.48 -5.20
C ILE A 30 4.95 -6.00 -5.48
N VAL A 31 3.94 -6.85 -5.27
CA VAL A 31 2.53 -6.49 -5.51
C VAL A 31 2.10 -5.32 -4.63
N LEU A 32 2.38 -5.40 -3.32
CA LEU A 32 2.08 -4.33 -2.36
C LEU A 32 2.94 -3.08 -2.60
N GLY A 33 4.15 -3.24 -3.13
CA GLY A 33 5.08 -2.15 -3.40
C GLY A 33 4.74 -1.33 -4.64
N ILE A 34 3.87 -1.82 -5.55
CA ILE A 34 3.43 -1.05 -6.72
C ILE A 34 2.73 0.24 -6.29
N ASP A 35 1.85 0.18 -5.30
CA ASP A 35 1.13 1.34 -4.79
C ASP A 35 2.11 2.37 -4.18
N ASN A 36 3.14 1.89 -3.49
CA ASN A 36 4.21 2.73 -2.95
C ASN A 36 4.99 3.44 -4.05
N ILE A 37 5.34 2.76 -5.15
CA ILE A 37 6.01 3.38 -6.30
C ILE A 37 5.14 4.47 -6.91
N VAL A 38 3.86 4.17 -7.12
CA VAL A 38 2.87 5.12 -7.68
C VAL A 38 2.78 6.37 -6.81
N PHE A 39 2.69 6.18 -5.49
CA PHE A 39 2.61 7.27 -4.55
C PHE A 39 3.90 8.10 -4.49
N ILE A 40 5.06 7.44 -4.45
CA ILE A 40 6.37 8.12 -4.52
C ILE A 40 6.48 8.91 -5.83
N ALA A 41 6.02 8.37 -6.96
CA ALA A 41 6.01 9.08 -8.24
C ALA A 41 5.12 10.34 -8.18
N ILE A 42 3.93 10.25 -7.58
CA ILE A 42 3.02 11.39 -7.43
C ILE A 42 3.66 12.48 -6.55
N LEU A 43 4.23 12.12 -5.41
CA LEU A 43 4.86 13.09 -4.50
C LEU A 43 6.12 13.72 -5.10
N THR A 44 6.98 12.92 -5.73
CA THR A 44 8.23 13.40 -6.33
C THR A 44 7.97 14.20 -7.61
N GLY A 45 6.85 13.97 -8.30
CA GLY A 45 6.41 14.78 -9.44
C GLY A 45 6.17 16.25 -9.11
N ARG A 46 6.00 16.59 -7.82
CA ARG A 46 5.92 17.99 -7.36
C ARG A 46 7.29 18.66 -7.19
N LEU A 47 8.36 17.90 -7.24
CA LEU A 47 9.72 18.44 -7.18
C LEU A 47 10.13 19.02 -8.53
N PRO A 48 11.08 19.99 -8.56
CA PRO A 48 11.71 20.41 -9.80
C PRO A 48 12.24 19.21 -10.59
N ALA A 49 12.07 19.22 -11.92
CA ALA A 49 12.37 18.07 -12.80
C ALA A 49 13.77 17.44 -12.56
N ALA A 50 14.78 18.28 -12.30
CA ALA A 50 16.13 17.81 -11.98
C ALA A 50 16.23 17.01 -10.68
N LYS A 51 15.33 17.23 -9.71
CA LYS A 51 15.33 16.57 -8.39
C LYS A 51 14.40 15.35 -8.33
N GLN A 52 13.46 15.18 -9.27
CA GLN A 52 12.50 14.07 -9.28
C GLN A 52 13.16 12.69 -9.28
N PRO A 53 14.15 12.37 -10.14
CA PRO A 53 14.78 11.07 -10.12
C PRO A 53 15.51 10.76 -8.80
N ILE A 54 16.16 11.78 -8.22
CA ILE A 54 16.85 11.65 -6.94
C ILE A 54 15.82 11.44 -5.82
N GLY A 55 14.76 12.23 -5.80
CA GLY A 55 13.69 12.11 -4.82
C GLY A 55 13.03 10.73 -4.84
N ARG A 56 12.75 10.20 -6.03
CA ARG A 56 12.17 8.86 -6.21
C ARG A 56 13.09 7.75 -5.69
N ASN A 57 14.35 7.77 -6.11
CA ASN A 57 15.31 6.73 -5.70
C ASN A 57 15.59 6.80 -4.19
N LEU A 58 15.80 8.00 -3.63
CA LEU A 58 15.97 8.16 -2.18
C LEU A 58 14.69 7.81 -1.42
N GLY A 59 13.52 8.15 -1.94
CA GLY A 59 12.24 7.74 -1.34
C GLY A 59 12.13 6.22 -1.21
N LEU A 60 12.47 5.46 -2.26
CA LEU A 60 12.47 4.01 -2.24
C LEU A 60 13.52 3.43 -1.27
N ILE A 61 14.72 4.04 -1.20
CA ILE A 61 15.75 3.60 -0.26
C ILE A 61 15.30 3.85 1.19
N ILE A 62 14.72 5.01 1.47
CA ILE A 62 14.17 5.32 2.79
C ILE A 62 13.05 4.33 3.13
N ALA A 63 12.16 4.03 2.19
CA ALA A 63 11.11 3.04 2.35
C ALA A 63 11.69 1.65 2.69
N LEU A 64 12.78 1.22 2.05
CA LEU A 64 13.46 -0.02 2.43
C LEU A 64 14.01 0.02 3.86
N ILE A 65 14.67 1.13 4.22
CA ILE A 65 15.29 1.27 5.56
C ILE A 65 14.20 1.27 6.64
N THR A 66 13.12 2.02 6.47
CA THR A 66 12.01 2.08 7.43
C THR A 66 11.34 0.71 7.57
N ARG A 67 11.14 -0.01 6.47
CA ARG A 67 10.53 -1.35 6.44
C ARG A 67 11.40 -2.40 7.12
N VAL A 68 12.70 -2.42 6.82
CA VAL A 68 13.65 -3.35 7.48
C VAL A 68 13.78 -3.01 8.97
N ALA A 69 13.84 -1.73 9.33
CA ALA A 69 13.86 -1.31 10.73
C ALA A 69 12.58 -1.76 11.48
N LEU A 70 11.40 -1.53 10.87
CA LEU A 70 10.13 -1.97 11.43
C LEU A 70 10.09 -3.50 11.59
N LEU A 71 10.55 -4.25 10.60
CA LEU A 71 10.65 -5.71 10.65
C LEU A 71 11.55 -6.17 11.80
N CYS A 72 12.74 -5.58 11.95
CA CYS A 72 13.67 -5.92 13.03
C CYS A 72 13.05 -5.62 14.40
N VAL A 73 12.39 -4.48 14.54
CA VAL A 73 11.69 -4.09 15.77
C VAL A 73 10.58 -5.08 16.08
N LEU A 74 9.69 -5.38 15.13
CA LEU A 74 8.59 -6.32 15.33
C LEU A 74 9.08 -7.74 15.59
N TYR A 75 10.10 -8.20 14.88
CA TYR A 75 10.70 -9.51 15.11
C TYR A 75 11.32 -9.64 16.51
N TRP A 76 11.93 -8.56 17.01
CA TRP A 76 12.52 -8.54 18.36
C TRP A 76 11.44 -8.45 19.45
N ILE A 77 10.37 -7.70 19.21
CA ILE A 77 9.26 -7.47 20.14
C ILE A 77 8.25 -8.62 20.12
N ASN A 78 8.23 -9.47 19.08
CA ASN A 78 7.32 -10.63 19.00
C ASN A 78 7.43 -11.60 20.19
N ASN A 79 8.48 -11.47 20.99
CA ASN A 79 8.62 -12.14 22.30
C ASN A 79 8.06 -11.32 23.48
N ALA A 80 7.48 -10.14 23.26
CA ALA A 80 7.18 -9.21 24.34
C ALA A 80 5.73 -8.71 24.41
N ASP A 81 4.77 -9.25 23.64
CA ASP A 81 3.32 -8.93 23.64
C ASP A 81 2.99 -7.41 23.62
N VAL A 82 3.96 -6.56 23.25
CA VAL A 82 3.84 -5.09 23.38
C VAL A 82 2.87 -4.51 22.35
N PHE A 83 2.78 -5.13 21.16
CA PHE A 83 1.90 -4.63 20.08
C PHE A 83 0.46 -5.16 20.20
N ASP A 84 0.28 -6.32 20.85
CA ASP A 84 -1.04 -6.92 21.07
C ASP A 84 -1.67 -6.44 22.39
N GLY A 85 -0.90 -5.71 23.22
CA GLY A 85 -1.40 -5.11 24.45
C GLY A 85 -2.31 -3.92 24.18
N ALA A 86 -3.52 -3.93 24.75
CA ALA A 86 -4.42 -2.79 24.69
C ALA A 86 -3.79 -1.57 25.36
N ILE A 87 -3.70 -0.42 24.64
CA ILE A 87 -3.26 0.84 25.20
C ILE A 87 -4.36 1.40 26.11
N PHE A 88 -5.61 1.31 25.67
CA PHE A 88 -6.80 1.67 26.44
C PHE A 88 -8.01 0.88 25.93
N LYS A 89 -9.05 0.84 26.76
CA LYS A 89 -10.32 0.20 26.44
C LYS A 89 -11.37 1.26 26.17
N LEU A 90 -12.18 1.10 25.14
CA LEU A 90 -13.24 2.02 24.77
C LEU A 90 -14.35 2.11 25.83
N ASP A 91 -14.67 1.00 26.50
CA ASP A 91 -15.66 0.98 27.59
C ASP A 91 -15.21 1.82 28.77
N SER A 92 -13.90 1.93 29.05
CA SER A 92 -13.35 2.82 30.08
C SER A 92 -13.56 4.30 29.78
N LEU A 93 -13.79 4.66 28.53
CA LEU A 93 -14.12 6.01 28.07
C LEU A 93 -15.64 6.26 27.97
N HIS A 94 -16.47 5.34 28.48
CA HIS A 94 -17.95 5.38 28.37
C HIS A 94 -18.45 5.46 26.91
N ILE A 95 -17.68 4.88 25.97
CA ILE A 95 -18.08 4.77 24.56
C ILE A 95 -18.92 3.49 24.41
N ASP A 96 -20.09 3.64 23.82
CA ASP A 96 -20.99 2.50 23.55
C ASP A 96 -20.46 1.64 22.39
N VAL A 97 -19.56 0.70 22.73
CA VAL A 97 -18.94 -0.24 21.77
C VAL A 97 -20.00 -1.11 21.09
N ILE A 98 -21.06 -1.48 21.81
CA ILE A 98 -22.17 -2.30 21.28
C ILE A 98 -22.97 -1.50 20.26
N GLY A 99 -23.29 -0.25 20.56
CA GLY A 99 -24.00 0.65 19.64
C GLY A 99 -23.20 0.91 18.37
N ILE A 100 -21.89 1.14 18.48
CA ILE A 100 -20.99 1.30 17.32
C ILE A 100 -20.94 0.04 16.47
N SER A 101 -20.79 -1.13 17.09
CA SER A 101 -20.75 -2.40 16.36
C SER A 101 -22.05 -2.70 15.65
N ASN A 102 -23.19 -2.49 16.30
CA ASN A 102 -24.51 -2.69 15.68
C ASN A 102 -24.72 -1.73 14.49
N ALA A 103 -24.23 -0.50 14.58
CA ALA A 103 -24.26 0.47 13.49
C ALA A 103 -23.39 0.04 12.29
N LEU A 104 -22.21 -0.53 12.55
CA LEU A 104 -21.27 -1.01 11.53
C LEU A 104 -21.72 -2.33 10.88
N SER A 105 -22.37 -3.21 11.63
CA SER A 105 -22.81 -4.54 11.16
C SER A 105 -24.25 -4.59 10.61
N ASN A 106 -24.92 -3.45 10.49
CA ASN A 106 -26.35 -3.36 10.14
C ASN A 106 -27.27 -4.23 11.02
N GLY A 107 -26.84 -4.54 12.24
CA GLY A 107 -27.61 -5.33 13.20
C GLY A 107 -27.63 -6.85 12.96
N GLU A 108 -26.90 -7.36 11.95
CA GLU A 108 -26.91 -8.81 11.64
C GLU A 108 -26.11 -9.66 12.64
N HIS A 109 -25.15 -9.05 13.35
CA HIS A 109 -24.38 -9.72 14.41
C HIS A 109 -24.26 -8.82 15.64
N ALA A 110 -25.19 -9.01 16.57
CA ALA A 110 -25.10 -8.35 17.87
C ALA A 110 -23.83 -8.83 18.61
N LEU A 111 -22.96 -7.89 18.99
CA LEU A 111 -21.81 -8.21 19.81
C LEU A 111 -22.27 -8.59 21.23
N GLU A 112 -21.88 -9.78 21.66
CA GLU A 112 -22.02 -10.17 23.06
C GLU A 112 -20.81 -9.67 23.86
N ILE A 113 -21.07 -9.11 25.06
CA ILE A 113 -20.02 -8.69 25.99
C ILE A 113 -19.16 -9.91 26.35
N GLY A 114 -17.83 -9.81 26.11
CA GLY A 114 -16.90 -10.92 26.33
C GLY A 114 -16.64 -11.80 25.11
N SER A 115 -17.30 -11.55 23.96
CA SER A 115 -16.96 -12.19 22.69
C SER A 115 -15.58 -11.71 22.19
N VAL A 116 -14.92 -12.51 21.33
CA VAL A 116 -13.64 -12.12 20.69
C VAL A 116 -13.80 -10.83 19.90
N ALA A 117 -14.91 -10.69 19.16
CA ALA A 117 -15.21 -9.49 18.38
C ALA A 117 -15.39 -8.25 19.26
N PHE A 118 -16.04 -8.39 20.43
CA PHE A 118 -16.12 -7.29 21.41
C PHE A 118 -14.74 -6.89 21.94
N ALA A 119 -13.89 -7.87 22.24
CA ALA A 119 -12.55 -7.60 22.73
C ALA A 119 -11.67 -6.90 21.66
N GLU A 120 -11.80 -7.28 20.40
CA GLU A 120 -11.08 -6.65 19.29
C GLU A 120 -11.46 -5.19 19.11
N ILE A 121 -12.75 -4.84 19.15
CA ILE A 121 -13.20 -3.45 19.00
C ILE A 121 -12.93 -2.64 20.27
N ASN A 122 -13.06 -3.25 21.45
CA ASN A 122 -12.89 -2.56 22.73
C ASN A 122 -11.43 -2.26 23.09
N ASN A 123 -10.51 -3.14 22.69
CA ASN A 123 -9.09 -3.01 23.01
C ASN A 123 -8.36 -2.26 21.90
N ILE A 124 -8.01 -0.99 22.11
CA ILE A 124 -7.23 -0.22 21.14
C ILE A 124 -5.73 -0.48 21.36
N THR A 125 -5.10 -0.98 20.33
CA THR A 125 -3.67 -1.28 20.30
C THR A 125 -2.87 -0.15 19.62
N ALA A 126 -1.53 -0.20 19.74
CA ALA A 126 -0.66 0.72 19.00
C ALA A 126 -0.84 0.58 17.47
N LYS A 127 -1.07 -0.65 17.00
CA LYS A 127 -1.36 -0.93 15.58
C LYS A 127 -2.60 -0.17 15.11
N ASP A 128 -3.70 -0.23 15.87
CA ASP A 128 -4.96 0.40 15.50
C ASP A 128 -4.83 1.93 15.41
N LEU A 129 -4.10 2.54 16.35
CA LEU A 129 -3.81 3.97 16.29
C LEU A 129 -2.98 4.36 15.07
N ILE A 130 -1.95 3.59 14.73
CA ILE A 130 -1.12 3.84 13.54
C ILE A 130 -1.98 3.70 12.28
N MET A 131 -2.83 2.67 12.20
CA MET A 131 -3.71 2.43 11.05
C MET A 131 -4.76 3.53 10.92
N LEU A 132 -5.37 3.97 12.02
CA LEU A 132 -6.34 5.05 12.05
C LEU A 132 -5.72 6.39 11.57
N LEU A 133 -4.62 6.78 12.18
CA LEU A 133 -3.93 8.03 11.83
C LEU A 133 -3.35 7.98 10.41
N GLY A 134 -2.78 6.86 10.02
CA GLY A 134 -2.24 6.64 8.68
C GLY A 134 -3.33 6.64 7.62
N GLY A 135 -4.45 5.97 7.86
CA GLY A 135 -5.61 5.97 6.96
C GLY A 135 -6.21 7.37 6.81
N ALA A 136 -6.39 8.11 7.91
CA ALA A 136 -6.87 9.49 7.87
C ALA A 136 -5.89 10.41 7.11
N PHE A 137 -4.59 10.26 7.32
CA PHE A 137 -3.56 11.00 6.59
C PHE A 137 -3.61 10.70 5.09
N LEU A 138 -3.76 9.42 4.69
CA LEU A 138 -3.88 9.00 3.29
C LEU A 138 -5.09 9.64 2.61
N ILE A 139 -6.26 9.58 3.24
CA ILE A 139 -7.47 10.19 2.71
C ILE A 139 -7.28 11.70 2.57
N GLY A 140 -6.85 12.37 3.63
CA GLY A 140 -6.65 13.82 3.63
C GLY A 140 -5.65 14.26 2.55
N LYS A 141 -4.53 13.54 2.43
CA LYS A 141 -3.51 13.83 1.43
C LYS A 141 -4.00 13.59 0.01
N SER A 142 -4.69 12.47 -0.24
CA SER A 142 -5.21 12.14 -1.57
C SER A 142 -6.29 13.13 -2.02
N VAL A 143 -7.20 13.51 -1.12
CA VAL A 143 -8.23 14.51 -1.39
C VAL A 143 -7.60 15.87 -1.69
N HIS A 144 -6.58 16.27 -0.92
CA HIS A 144 -5.85 17.50 -1.17
C HIS A 144 -5.17 17.51 -2.56
N GLU A 145 -4.49 16.40 -2.94
CA GLU A 145 -3.88 16.24 -4.26
C GLU A 145 -4.89 16.30 -5.40
N ILE A 146 -6.06 15.69 -5.21
CA ILE A 146 -7.14 15.73 -6.18
C ILE A 146 -7.66 17.17 -6.33
N HIS A 147 -7.88 17.86 -5.21
CA HIS A 147 -8.39 19.23 -5.20
C HIS A 147 -7.42 20.21 -5.89
N GLU A 148 -6.12 20.11 -5.62
CA GLU A 148 -5.12 20.94 -6.31
C GLU A 148 -5.15 20.71 -7.81
N LYS A 149 -5.26 19.46 -8.28
CA LYS A 149 -5.35 19.18 -9.72
C LYS A 149 -6.56 19.79 -10.41
N PHE A 150 -7.69 19.89 -9.73
CA PHE A 150 -8.87 20.56 -10.27
C PHE A 150 -8.68 22.09 -10.32
N ASN A 151 -7.98 22.65 -9.34
CA ASN A 151 -7.72 24.10 -9.28
C ASN A 151 -6.62 24.55 -10.25
N ASP A 152 -5.57 23.76 -10.50
CA ASP A 152 -4.51 24.06 -11.49
C ASP A 152 -5.05 24.25 -12.92
N SER A 153 -6.24 23.70 -13.19
CA SER A 153 -6.93 23.89 -14.47
C SER A 153 -7.58 25.28 -14.59
N ALA A 154 -7.71 26.03 -13.50
CA ALA A 154 -8.45 27.28 -13.48
C ALA A 154 -7.59 28.55 -13.35
N ILE A 155 -6.53 28.58 -12.55
CA ILE A 155 -5.67 29.77 -12.36
C ILE A 155 -4.30 29.33 -11.84
N LYS A 156 -3.21 29.61 -12.59
CA LYS A 156 -1.87 29.65 -12.02
C LYS A 156 -1.81 30.82 -11.04
N GLN A 157 -2.00 30.57 -9.76
CA GLN A 157 -1.69 31.56 -8.73
C GLN A 157 -0.18 31.54 -8.49
N GLU A 158 0.46 32.69 -8.72
CA GLU A 158 1.80 33.02 -8.24
C GLU A 158 1.76 32.94 -6.70
N GLY A 159 2.19 31.82 -6.13
CA GLY A 159 2.21 31.66 -4.69
C GLY A 159 2.34 30.20 -4.21
N ASP A 160 2.46 29.23 -5.11
CA ASP A 160 2.68 27.84 -4.70
C ASP A 160 3.99 27.73 -3.92
N LYS A 161 3.87 27.42 -2.62
CA LYS A 161 5.02 27.14 -1.78
C LYS A 161 5.79 25.98 -2.40
N GLU A 162 7.03 26.25 -2.84
CA GLU A 162 7.90 25.20 -3.34
C GLU A 162 7.95 24.05 -2.35
N VAL A 163 7.50 22.89 -2.79
CA VAL A 163 7.51 21.69 -1.95
C VAL A 163 8.96 21.34 -1.65
N THR A 164 9.32 21.41 -0.38
CA THR A 164 10.70 21.15 0.05
C THR A 164 11.02 19.67 -0.14
N PHE A 165 12.20 19.38 -0.70
CA PHE A 165 12.69 18.01 -0.91
C PHE A 165 12.58 17.14 0.35
N GLY A 166 12.95 17.69 1.51
CA GLY A 166 12.86 17.01 2.81
C GLY A 166 11.40 16.67 3.20
N SER A 167 10.45 17.57 2.89
CA SER A 167 9.03 17.31 3.17
C SER A 167 8.47 16.14 2.35
N VAL A 168 8.89 16.01 1.10
CA VAL A 168 8.51 14.86 0.24
C VAL A 168 9.05 13.57 0.81
N LEU A 169 10.34 13.52 1.17
CA LEU A 169 10.95 12.32 1.74
C LEU A 169 10.33 11.93 3.09
N PHE A 170 10.00 12.91 3.93
CA PHE A 170 9.32 12.68 5.20
C PHE A 170 7.91 12.09 4.99
N GLN A 171 7.14 12.62 4.04
CA GLN A 171 5.83 12.09 3.68
C GLN A 171 5.94 10.65 3.16
N VAL A 172 6.93 10.37 2.32
CA VAL A 172 7.23 9.01 1.84
C VAL A 172 7.51 8.06 3.00
N ALA A 173 8.36 8.47 3.95
CA ALA A 173 8.72 7.64 5.10
C ALA A 173 7.50 7.32 5.99
N ILE A 174 6.68 8.32 6.31
CA ILE A 174 5.45 8.11 7.10
C ILE A 174 4.51 7.13 6.41
N LEU A 175 4.28 7.33 5.12
CA LEU A 175 3.36 6.49 4.36
C LEU A 175 3.88 5.07 4.21
N ASP A 176 5.19 4.90 4.01
CA ASP A 176 5.76 3.57 3.95
C ASP A 176 5.61 2.82 5.29
N ILE A 177 5.78 3.49 6.42
CA ILE A 177 5.51 2.90 7.75
C ILE A 177 4.06 2.42 7.84
N VAL A 178 3.10 3.24 7.42
CA VAL A 178 1.67 2.90 7.46
C VAL A 178 1.37 1.68 6.58
N PHE A 179 1.86 1.66 5.34
CA PHE A 179 1.63 0.54 4.42
C PHE A 179 2.40 -0.72 4.82
N SER A 180 3.57 -0.55 5.42
CA SER A 180 4.44 -1.67 5.78
C SER A 180 4.01 -2.40 7.03
N LEU A 181 3.27 -1.74 7.93
CA LEU A 181 2.89 -2.34 9.22
C LEU A 181 2.18 -3.69 9.02
N ASP A 182 1.22 -3.73 8.11
CA ASP A 182 0.44 -4.93 7.82
C ASP A 182 1.26 -5.98 7.05
N SER A 183 2.05 -5.57 6.05
CA SER A 183 2.89 -6.48 5.28
C SER A 183 3.98 -7.12 6.14
N VAL A 184 4.57 -6.35 7.06
CA VAL A 184 5.60 -6.84 7.98
C VAL A 184 5.02 -7.81 9.00
N ILE A 185 3.83 -7.53 9.57
CA ILE A 185 3.14 -8.47 10.46
C ILE A 185 2.84 -9.78 9.72
N THR A 186 2.35 -9.70 8.49
CA THR A 186 2.09 -10.87 7.65
C THR A 186 3.39 -11.64 7.34
N ALA A 187 4.49 -10.95 7.05
CA ALA A 187 5.79 -11.56 6.79
C ALA A 187 6.32 -12.34 8.01
N VAL A 188 6.17 -11.77 9.22
CA VAL A 188 6.54 -12.44 10.48
C VAL A 188 5.70 -13.70 10.70
N GLY A 189 4.43 -13.69 10.29
CA GLY A 189 3.58 -14.89 10.35
C GLY A 189 3.93 -15.98 9.33
N MET A 190 4.47 -15.60 8.15
CA MET A 190 4.75 -16.52 7.04
C MET A 190 6.15 -17.13 7.08
N ALA A 191 7.14 -16.39 7.55
CA ALA A 191 8.53 -16.85 7.59
C ALA A 191 9.04 -16.92 9.03
N ARG A 192 9.68 -18.05 9.36
CA ARG A 192 10.29 -18.23 10.69
C ARG A 192 11.69 -17.60 10.81
N GLN A 193 12.29 -17.22 9.70
CA GLN A 193 13.68 -16.79 9.63
C GLN A 193 13.77 -15.32 9.19
N LEU A 194 14.28 -14.45 10.04
CA LEU A 194 14.42 -13.01 9.80
C LEU A 194 15.18 -12.70 8.50
N TRP A 195 16.25 -13.46 8.21
CA TRP A 195 17.05 -13.21 7.00
C TRP A 195 16.27 -13.46 5.72
N VAL A 196 15.29 -14.42 5.71
CA VAL A 196 14.43 -14.69 4.54
C VAL A 196 13.52 -13.49 4.27
N MET A 197 12.95 -12.91 5.32
CA MET A 197 12.10 -11.72 5.21
C MET A 197 12.91 -10.52 4.71
N ILE A 198 14.09 -10.26 5.27
CA ILE A 198 14.97 -9.18 4.81
C ILE A 198 15.39 -9.39 3.35
N ALA A 199 15.76 -10.63 2.98
CA ALA A 199 16.14 -10.95 1.61
C ALA A 199 14.97 -10.70 0.63
N ALA A 200 13.75 -11.11 0.98
CA ALA A 200 12.55 -10.86 0.19
C ALA A 200 12.31 -9.36 -0.03
N MET A 201 12.39 -8.55 1.01
CA MET A 201 12.24 -7.09 0.93
C MET A 201 13.32 -6.44 0.07
N VAL A 202 14.58 -6.86 0.21
CA VAL A 202 15.68 -6.33 -0.59
C VAL A 202 15.51 -6.69 -2.07
N ILE A 203 15.16 -7.94 -2.39
CA ILE A 203 14.92 -8.37 -3.77
C ILE A 203 13.75 -7.59 -4.37
N ALA A 204 12.64 -7.47 -3.66
CA ALA A 204 11.48 -6.70 -4.10
C ALA A 204 11.85 -5.23 -4.35
N MET A 205 12.64 -4.62 -3.46
CA MET A 205 13.10 -3.24 -3.62
C MET A 205 14.00 -3.06 -4.85
N ILE A 206 14.91 -4.00 -5.13
CA ILE A 206 15.74 -3.96 -6.35
C ILE A 206 14.84 -3.98 -7.58
N VAL A 207 13.84 -4.85 -7.61
CA VAL A 207 12.86 -4.90 -8.72
C VAL A 207 12.13 -3.57 -8.83
N MET A 208 11.65 -3.02 -7.72
CA MET A 208 10.96 -1.73 -7.69
C MET A 208 11.84 -0.59 -8.21
N LEU A 209 13.11 -0.52 -7.80
CA LEU A 209 14.06 0.50 -8.28
C LEU A 209 14.27 0.44 -9.80
N ILE A 210 14.36 -0.77 -10.37
CA ILE A 210 14.52 -0.98 -11.82
C ILE A 210 13.30 -0.44 -12.59
N PHE A 211 12.09 -0.66 -12.06
CA PHE A 211 10.85 -0.28 -12.73
C PHE A 211 10.34 1.11 -12.34
N ALA A 212 10.82 1.69 -11.25
CA ALA A 212 10.30 2.94 -10.68
C ALA A 212 10.27 4.10 -11.69
N LYS A 213 11.32 4.26 -12.51
CA LYS A 213 11.35 5.29 -13.54
C LYS A 213 10.26 5.09 -14.58
N ARG A 214 10.12 3.85 -15.09
CA ARG A 214 9.13 3.54 -16.14
C ARG A 214 7.71 3.75 -15.65
N ILE A 215 7.44 3.34 -14.40
CA ILE A 215 6.13 3.51 -13.76
C ILE A 215 5.85 4.99 -13.55
N ALA A 216 6.80 5.77 -13.05
CA ALA A 216 6.64 7.20 -12.83
C ALA A 216 6.37 7.95 -14.14
N ASP A 217 7.20 7.74 -15.16
CA ASP A 217 7.07 8.37 -16.48
C ASP A 217 5.71 8.00 -17.11
N PHE A 218 5.23 6.77 -16.90
CA PHE A 218 3.93 6.33 -17.39
C PHE A 218 2.77 7.02 -16.68
N ILE A 219 2.83 7.18 -15.37
CA ILE A 219 1.82 7.87 -14.56
C ILE A 219 1.79 9.37 -14.91
N GLU A 220 2.96 9.99 -15.04
CA GLU A 220 3.07 11.40 -15.38
C GLU A 220 2.49 11.72 -16.77
N SER A 221 2.68 10.80 -17.73
CA SER A 221 2.16 10.94 -19.09
C SER A 221 0.65 10.69 -19.20
N HIS A 222 0.01 10.13 -18.16
CA HIS A 222 -1.41 9.76 -18.17
C HIS A 222 -2.14 10.33 -16.94
N PRO A 223 -2.69 11.56 -17.02
CA PRO A 223 -3.36 12.21 -15.90
C PRO A 223 -4.52 11.42 -15.29
N THR A 224 -5.21 10.63 -16.10
CA THR A 224 -6.31 9.76 -15.63
C THR A 224 -5.82 8.64 -14.72
N LEU A 225 -4.65 8.05 -15.01
CA LEU A 225 -4.01 7.08 -14.14
C LEU A 225 -3.57 7.69 -12.80
N LYS A 226 -3.11 8.95 -12.82
CA LYS A 226 -2.78 9.67 -11.57
C LYS A 226 -4.02 9.85 -10.70
N MET A 227 -5.17 10.21 -11.30
CA MET A 227 -6.44 10.32 -10.58
C MET A 227 -6.92 8.99 -10.04
N LEU A 228 -6.81 7.92 -10.85
CA LEU A 228 -7.15 6.56 -10.44
C LEU A 228 -6.30 6.10 -9.26
N ALA A 229 -4.98 6.36 -9.29
CA ALA A 229 -4.07 6.04 -8.20
C ALA A 229 -4.42 6.78 -6.90
N LEU A 230 -4.74 8.08 -6.98
CA LEU A 230 -5.19 8.85 -5.81
C LEU A 230 -6.51 8.31 -5.24
N SER A 231 -7.42 7.84 -6.11
CA SER A 231 -8.67 7.19 -5.68
C SER A 231 -8.40 5.86 -4.96
N PHE A 232 -7.40 5.09 -5.41
CA PHE A 232 -6.98 3.87 -4.70
C PHE A 232 -6.36 4.18 -3.33
N LEU A 233 -5.61 5.27 -3.20
CA LEU A 233 -5.09 5.69 -1.90
C LEU A 233 -6.21 6.06 -0.92
N ILE A 234 -7.29 6.69 -1.40
CA ILE A 234 -8.49 6.93 -0.57
C ILE A 234 -9.11 5.59 -0.16
N LEU A 235 -9.28 4.66 -1.09
CA LEU A 235 -9.84 3.34 -0.81
C LEU A 235 -9.02 2.58 0.24
N ILE A 236 -7.69 2.58 0.11
CA ILE A 236 -6.79 1.97 1.10
C ILE A 236 -6.87 2.71 2.44
N GLY A 237 -6.94 4.03 2.43
CA GLY A 237 -7.12 4.83 3.64
C GLY A 237 -8.40 4.48 4.40
N VAL A 238 -9.52 4.32 3.68
CA VAL A 238 -10.80 3.87 4.26
C VAL A 238 -10.67 2.46 4.84
N MET A 239 -10.00 1.55 4.12
CA MET A 239 -9.76 0.18 4.60
C MET A 239 -8.95 0.20 5.91
N LEU A 240 -7.86 0.99 5.99
CA LEU A 240 -7.03 1.06 7.19
C LEU A 240 -7.82 1.61 8.39
N ILE A 241 -8.67 2.62 8.19
CA ILE A 241 -9.55 3.13 9.24
C ILE A 241 -10.52 2.04 9.70
N ALA A 242 -11.14 1.31 8.77
CA ALA A 242 -12.07 0.26 9.12
C ALA A 242 -11.38 -0.92 9.83
N GLU A 243 -10.16 -1.32 9.40
CA GLU A 243 -9.35 -2.33 10.12
C GLU A 243 -8.95 -1.86 11.52
N SER A 244 -8.64 -0.58 11.71
CA SER A 244 -8.34 -0.02 13.04
C SER A 244 -9.53 -0.05 14.00
N MET A 245 -10.75 -0.20 13.46
CA MET A 245 -11.98 -0.33 14.24
C MET A 245 -12.40 -1.81 14.44
N GLY A 246 -11.49 -2.77 14.22
CA GLY A 246 -11.73 -4.20 14.41
C GLY A 246 -12.48 -4.89 13.27
N THR A 247 -12.66 -4.23 12.11
CA THR A 247 -13.28 -4.88 10.95
C THR A 247 -12.22 -5.57 10.09
N HIS A 248 -12.40 -6.85 9.83
CA HIS A 248 -11.49 -7.61 8.96
C HIS A 248 -12.01 -7.67 7.52
N PHE A 249 -11.34 -6.95 6.63
CA PHE A 249 -11.63 -7.01 5.21
C PHE A 249 -10.77 -8.05 4.49
N ASN A 250 -11.40 -8.82 3.61
CA ASN A 250 -10.62 -9.64 2.69
C ASN A 250 -9.98 -8.73 1.62
N LYS A 251 -8.68 -8.48 1.76
CA LYS A 251 -7.89 -7.63 0.86
C LYS A 251 -7.98 -8.03 -0.61
N GLY A 252 -8.33 -9.30 -0.88
CA GLY A 252 -8.56 -9.80 -2.23
C GLY A 252 -9.62 -9.01 -3.01
N TYR A 253 -10.69 -8.55 -2.34
CA TYR A 253 -11.71 -7.71 -2.99
C TYR A 253 -11.16 -6.36 -3.43
N ILE A 254 -10.30 -5.76 -2.63
CA ILE A 254 -9.68 -4.47 -2.94
C ILE A 254 -8.71 -4.61 -4.09
N TYR A 255 -7.83 -5.62 -4.06
CA TYR A 255 -6.91 -5.89 -5.17
C TYR A 255 -7.64 -6.23 -6.47
N PHE A 256 -8.75 -6.97 -6.38
CA PHE A 256 -9.61 -7.22 -7.54
C PHE A 256 -10.20 -5.92 -8.09
N ALA A 257 -10.75 -5.05 -7.24
CA ALA A 257 -11.33 -3.77 -7.65
C ALA A 257 -10.26 -2.87 -8.31
N MET A 258 -9.06 -2.82 -7.74
CA MET A 258 -7.92 -2.08 -8.29
C MET A 258 -7.49 -2.63 -9.65
N ALA A 259 -7.32 -3.94 -9.76
CA ALA A 259 -6.95 -4.61 -11.01
C ALA A 259 -8.01 -4.42 -12.10
N PHE A 260 -9.30 -4.53 -11.75
CA PHE A 260 -10.41 -4.28 -12.65
C PHE A 260 -10.43 -2.84 -13.15
N SER A 261 -10.33 -1.87 -12.25
CA SER A 261 -10.32 -0.44 -12.61
C SER A 261 -9.12 -0.07 -13.48
N LEU A 262 -7.93 -0.62 -13.17
CA LEU A 262 -6.75 -0.43 -14.01
C LEU A 262 -6.94 -1.05 -15.41
N GLY A 263 -7.57 -2.23 -15.49
CA GLY A 263 -7.91 -2.88 -16.76
C GLY A 263 -8.87 -2.03 -17.60
N VAL A 264 -9.92 -1.47 -16.98
CA VAL A 264 -10.85 -0.55 -17.65
C VAL A 264 -10.12 0.70 -18.15
N GLU A 265 -9.27 1.30 -17.34
CA GLU A 265 -8.51 2.48 -17.73
C GLU A 265 -7.53 2.19 -18.89
N PHE A 266 -6.91 1.03 -18.89
CA PHE A 266 -6.06 0.60 -20.00
C PHE A 266 -6.84 0.45 -21.32
N LEU A 267 -8.07 -0.05 -21.27
CA LEU A 267 -8.95 -0.10 -22.44
C LEU A 267 -9.35 1.30 -22.91
N ASN A 268 -9.65 2.19 -21.97
CA ASN A 268 -9.99 3.59 -22.25
C ASN A 268 -8.83 4.33 -22.95
N LEU A 269 -7.61 4.17 -22.45
CA LEU A 269 -6.39 4.71 -23.09
C LEU A 269 -6.19 4.18 -24.50
N ARG A 270 -6.42 2.90 -24.74
CA ARG A 270 -6.35 2.31 -26.10
C ARG A 270 -7.37 2.94 -27.05
N LEU A 271 -8.61 3.12 -26.59
CA LEU A 271 -9.66 3.76 -27.39
C LEU A 271 -9.33 5.21 -27.71
N HIS A 272 -8.83 5.95 -26.71
CA HIS A 272 -8.45 7.36 -26.89
C HIS A 272 -7.30 7.51 -27.91
N ASN A 273 -6.28 6.69 -27.82
CA ASN A 273 -5.16 6.69 -28.77
C ASN A 273 -5.58 6.33 -30.18
N LYS A 274 -6.49 5.35 -30.35
CA LYS A 274 -7.07 5.02 -31.68
C LYS A 274 -7.86 6.20 -32.27
N LYS A 275 -8.63 6.92 -31.43
CA LYS A 275 -9.39 8.10 -31.86
C LYS A 275 -8.46 9.25 -32.30
N LYS A 276 -7.40 9.53 -31.52
CA LYS A 276 -6.38 10.52 -31.89
C LYS A 276 -5.69 10.16 -33.23
N ALA A 277 -5.30 8.90 -33.42
CA ALA A 277 -4.67 8.46 -34.66
C ALA A 277 -5.59 8.59 -35.89
N LYS A 278 -6.90 8.31 -35.72
CA LYS A 278 -7.88 8.51 -36.80
C LYS A 278 -8.06 10.01 -37.18
N LEU A 279 -8.11 10.87 -36.16
CA LEU A 279 -8.25 12.31 -36.37
C LEU A 279 -7.00 12.91 -37.05
N ALA A 280 -5.80 12.48 -36.67
CA ALA A 280 -4.55 12.91 -37.30
C ALA A 280 -4.49 12.50 -38.78
N ARG A 281 -4.86 11.25 -39.11
CA ARG A 281 -4.93 10.78 -40.51
C ARG A 281 -6.00 11.50 -41.34
N ALA A 282 -7.12 11.90 -40.73
CA ALA A 282 -8.17 12.64 -41.40
C ALA A 282 -7.74 14.09 -41.71
N ALA A 283 -6.95 14.70 -40.83
CA ALA A 283 -6.37 16.01 -41.05
C ALA A 283 -5.32 16.03 -42.18
N GLU A 284 -4.46 14.98 -42.23
CA GLU A 284 -3.41 14.84 -43.25
C GLU A 284 -3.97 14.58 -44.68
N ASN A 285 -5.20 14.10 -44.80
CA ASN A 285 -5.87 13.87 -46.10
C ASN A 285 -6.68 15.09 -46.60
N VAL A 286 -6.68 16.22 -45.89
CA VAL A 286 -7.42 17.44 -46.26
C VAL A 286 -6.48 18.51 -46.82
N ASP A 287 -5.19 18.37 -46.62
CA ASP A 287 -4.12 19.17 -47.27
C ASP A 287 -3.64 18.52 -48.57
#